data_6d2a57325427c178de86cefdc6c6b8a9
#
_entry.id   6d2a57325427c178de86cefdc6c6b8a9
#
_cell.length_a   1.000
_cell.length_b   1.000
_cell.length_c   1.000
_cell.angle_alpha   90.00
_cell.angle_beta   90.00
_cell.angle_gamma   90.00
#
_symmetry.space_group_name_H-M   'P 1'
#
loop_
_entity.id
_entity.type
_entity.pdbx_description
1 polymer ?
#
loop_
_entity_poly.entity_id
_entity_poly.type
_entity_poly.pdbx_seq_one_letter_code
_entity_poly.pdbx_strand_id
1 'polypeptide(L)'
;ATNAFVPDYLRSTGQSEWIGAALSGLNVGQLPASFLLLAFADHLERKTWPYIVCGLLCVIATVGIVFGAGVWVLAATTLQGFAASAILILVLALPPLLSRPDDVHRVTAAMFTISYSCAVIVPVISGLAWDLTGVAKTAFLPIALCGILLVILAPAINHIPRTGS
;
A
#
# COMPACT_ATOMS: atom_id res chain seq x y z
N ALA A 1 -0.76 3.96 -7.91
CA ALA A 1 -1.23 2.94 -8.85
C ALA A 1 -2.74 2.74 -8.73
N THR A 2 -3.29 2.34 -7.58
CA THR A 2 -4.74 2.04 -7.42
C THR A 2 -5.64 3.18 -7.89
N ASN A 3 -5.37 4.42 -7.48
CA ASN A 3 -6.12 5.60 -7.92
C ASN A 3 -6.16 5.79 -9.44
N ALA A 4 -5.10 5.39 -10.14
CA ALA A 4 -5.02 5.56 -11.59
C ALA A 4 -5.84 4.50 -12.35
N PHE A 5 -5.84 3.25 -11.85
CA PHE A 5 -6.43 2.13 -12.61
C PHE A 5 -7.87 1.79 -12.20
N VAL A 6 -8.31 2.10 -10.98
CA VAL A 6 -9.69 1.82 -10.54
C VAL A 6 -10.75 2.42 -11.46
N PRO A 7 -10.65 3.71 -11.92
CA PRO A 7 -11.67 4.26 -12.82
C PRO A 7 -11.77 3.51 -14.15
N ASP A 8 -10.64 3.23 -14.78
CA ASP A 8 -10.62 2.58 -16.08
C ASP A 8 -11.01 1.11 -15.97
N TYR A 9 -10.62 0.45 -14.89
CA TYR A 9 -11.06 -0.91 -14.57
C TYR A 9 -12.58 -0.98 -14.41
N LEU A 10 -13.18 -0.09 -13.61
CA LEU A 10 -14.62 -0.06 -13.40
C LEU A 10 -15.40 0.29 -14.69
N ARG A 11 -14.83 1.14 -15.55
CA ARG A 11 -15.40 1.37 -16.89
C ARG A 11 -15.37 0.10 -17.75
N SER A 12 -14.25 -0.60 -17.76
CA SER A 12 -14.08 -1.83 -18.57
C SER A 12 -14.97 -2.99 -18.09
N THR A 13 -15.39 -2.98 -16.83
CA THR A 13 -16.29 -3.99 -16.24
C THR A 13 -17.75 -3.56 -16.16
N GLY A 14 -18.11 -2.40 -16.75
CA GLY A 14 -19.48 -1.90 -16.76
C GLY A 14 -19.97 -1.34 -15.42
N GLN A 15 -19.09 -1.04 -14.49
CA GLN A 15 -19.39 -0.54 -13.15
C GLN A 15 -19.08 0.96 -13.01
N SER A 16 -19.26 1.75 -14.04
CA SER A 16 -18.90 3.18 -14.08
C SER A 16 -19.58 4.02 -13.01
N GLU A 17 -20.77 3.62 -12.56
CA GLU A 17 -21.52 4.29 -11.49
C GLU A 17 -20.80 4.28 -10.14
N TRP A 18 -19.91 3.30 -9.91
CA TRP A 18 -19.17 3.12 -8.68
C TRP A 18 -17.84 3.88 -8.62
N ILE A 19 -17.40 4.51 -9.72
CA ILE A 19 -16.08 5.18 -9.82
C ILE A 19 -15.93 6.26 -8.73
N GLY A 20 -16.91 7.16 -8.62
CA GLY A 20 -16.87 8.24 -7.63
C GLY A 20 -16.83 7.71 -6.20
N ALA A 21 -17.68 6.74 -5.88
CA ALA A 21 -17.74 6.11 -4.57
C ALA A 21 -16.44 5.35 -4.25
N ALA A 22 -15.90 4.59 -5.20
CA ALA A 22 -14.65 3.83 -5.03
C ALA A 22 -13.45 4.75 -4.77
N LEU A 23 -13.30 5.83 -5.52
CA LEU A 23 -12.23 6.82 -5.31
C LEU A 23 -12.40 7.57 -3.99
N SER A 24 -13.63 7.94 -3.63
CA SER A 24 -13.92 8.56 -2.33
C SER A 24 -13.61 7.59 -1.20
N GLY A 25 -14.03 6.33 -1.30
CA GLY A 25 -13.73 5.28 -0.33
C GLY A 25 -12.23 5.09 -0.13
N LEU A 26 -11.47 5.04 -1.22
CA LEU A 26 -10.01 4.89 -1.19
C LEU A 26 -9.34 6.06 -0.43
N ASN A 27 -9.79 7.29 -0.65
CA ASN A 27 -9.24 8.46 0.03
C ASN A 27 -9.72 8.58 1.48
N VAL A 28 -11.00 8.34 1.74
CA VAL A 28 -11.58 8.36 3.11
C VAL A 28 -10.98 7.25 3.97
N GLY A 29 -10.73 6.07 3.39
CA GLY A 29 -10.08 4.95 4.08
C GLY A 29 -8.69 5.27 4.65
N GLN A 30 -8.00 6.27 4.11
CA GLN A 30 -6.69 6.71 4.62
C GLN A 30 -6.80 7.43 5.97
N LEU A 31 -7.90 8.14 6.24
CA LEU A 31 -8.07 8.94 7.45
C LEU A 31 -8.04 8.09 8.73
N PRO A 32 -8.83 7.00 8.86
CA PRO A 32 -8.77 6.15 10.05
C PRO A 32 -7.39 5.55 10.30
N ALA A 33 -6.67 5.16 9.24
CA ALA A 33 -5.31 4.63 9.37
C ALA A 33 -4.36 5.66 9.97
N SER A 34 -4.45 6.92 9.51
CA SER A 34 -3.61 8.01 10.00
C SER A 34 -3.86 8.30 11.48
N PHE A 35 -5.13 8.37 11.90
CA PHE A 35 -5.49 8.60 13.30
C PHE A 35 -5.10 7.42 14.21
N LEU A 36 -5.34 6.20 13.75
CA LEU A 36 -5.03 4.98 14.52
C LEU A 36 -3.52 4.86 14.74
N LEU A 37 -2.72 5.10 13.70
CA LEU A 37 -1.28 5.04 13.81
C LEU A 37 -0.70 6.18 14.61
N LEU A 38 -1.25 7.40 14.52
CA LEU A 38 -0.85 8.52 15.37
C LEU A 38 -1.07 8.21 16.85
N ALA A 39 -2.18 7.53 17.19
CA ALA A 39 -2.50 7.14 18.56
C ALA A 39 -1.66 5.97 19.09
N PHE A 40 -1.22 5.06 18.22
CA PHE A 40 -0.56 3.80 18.59
C PHE A 40 0.85 3.63 18.01
N ALA A 41 1.44 4.66 17.40
CA ALA A 41 2.73 4.62 16.73
C ALA A 41 3.81 3.97 17.60
N ASP A 42 4.02 4.46 18.81
CA ASP A 42 5.06 3.98 19.75
C ASP A 42 4.96 2.47 20.05
N HIS A 43 3.75 1.89 19.96
CA HIS A 43 3.52 0.47 20.25
C HIS A 43 3.63 -0.42 19.00
N LEU A 44 3.41 0.15 17.83
CA LEU A 44 3.30 -0.58 16.56
C LEU A 44 4.60 -0.59 15.75
N GLU A 45 5.38 0.50 15.80
CA GLU A 45 6.57 0.70 14.98
C GLU A 45 7.66 -0.36 15.18
N ARG A 46 7.75 -0.90 16.39
CA ARG A 46 8.77 -1.89 16.77
C ARG A 46 8.35 -3.34 16.55
N LYS A 47 7.15 -3.58 16.04
CA LYS A 47 6.60 -4.93 15.88
C LYS A 47 6.48 -5.28 14.39
N THR A 48 6.78 -6.51 14.05
CA THR A 48 6.68 -7.02 12.68
C THR A 48 5.23 -7.26 12.25
N TRP A 49 4.36 -7.63 13.20
CA TRP A 49 2.99 -8.01 12.88
C TRP A 49 2.14 -6.93 12.17
N PRO A 50 2.29 -5.61 12.46
CA PRO A 50 1.52 -4.59 11.75
C PRO A 50 1.82 -4.56 10.25
N TYR A 51 3.09 -4.76 9.88
CA TYR A 51 3.52 -4.81 8.48
C TYR A 51 2.92 -6.03 7.77
N ILE A 52 2.90 -7.19 8.43
CA ILE A 52 2.29 -8.42 7.90
C ILE A 52 0.78 -8.21 7.71
N VAL A 53 0.10 -7.69 8.72
CA VAL A 53 -1.35 -7.42 8.65
C VAL A 53 -1.66 -6.43 7.52
N CYS A 54 -0.94 -5.31 7.43
CA CYS A 54 -1.17 -4.34 6.37
C CYS A 54 -0.88 -4.91 4.97
N GLY A 55 0.16 -5.73 4.82
CA GLY A 55 0.46 -6.42 3.56
C GLY A 55 -0.65 -7.39 3.16
N LEU A 56 -1.17 -8.19 4.11
CA LEU A 56 -2.31 -9.09 3.86
C LEU A 56 -3.59 -8.31 3.51
N LEU A 57 -3.88 -7.22 4.23
CA LEU A 57 -5.01 -6.34 3.91
C LEU A 57 -4.90 -5.75 2.50
N CYS A 58 -3.70 -5.36 2.08
CA CYS A 58 -3.44 -4.87 0.73
C CYS A 58 -3.76 -5.95 -0.33
N VAL A 59 -3.32 -7.19 -0.11
CA VAL A 59 -3.61 -8.32 -1.02
C VAL A 59 -5.11 -8.62 -1.06
N ILE A 60 -5.76 -8.71 0.11
CA ILE A 60 -7.21 -8.98 0.21
C ILE A 60 -8.01 -7.86 -0.48
N ALA A 61 -7.65 -6.60 -0.24
CA ALA A 61 -8.29 -5.47 -0.87
C ALA A 61 -8.12 -5.49 -2.41
N THR A 62 -6.92 -5.81 -2.89
CA THR A 62 -6.67 -5.95 -4.33
C THR A 62 -7.52 -7.06 -4.95
N VAL A 63 -7.61 -8.22 -4.32
CA VAL A 63 -8.48 -9.32 -4.74
C VAL A 63 -9.95 -8.88 -4.74
N GLY A 64 -10.39 -8.16 -3.70
CA GLY A 64 -11.73 -7.61 -3.59
C GLY A 64 -12.06 -6.61 -4.71
N ILE A 65 -11.11 -5.78 -5.14
CA ILE A 65 -11.29 -4.87 -6.29
C ILE A 65 -11.44 -5.66 -7.59
N VAL A 66 -10.60 -6.69 -7.81
CA VAL A 66 -10.55 -7.46 -9.06
C VAL A 66 -11.75 -8.41 -9.24
N PHE A 67 -12.29 -8.94 -8.15
CA PHE A 67 -13.37 -9.93 -8.20
C PHE A 67 -14.70 -9.42 -7.62
N GLY A 68 -14.68 -8.26 -6.95
CA GLY A 68 -15.87 -7.65 -6.37
C GLY A 68 -16.75 -6.93 -7.40
N ALA A 69 -17.98 -6.65 -7.01
CA ALA A 69 -18.92 -5.82 -7.76
C ALA A 69 -19.74 -4.94 -6.80
N GLY A 70 -20.14 -3.76 -7.28
CA GLY A 70 -21.00 -2.85 -6.53
C GLY A 70 -20.39 -2.43 -5.17
N VAL A 71 -21.12 -2.64 -4.10
CA VAL A 71 -20.71 -2.26 -2.73
C VAL A 71 -19.42 -2.95 -2.29
N TRP A 72 -19.13 -4.16 -2.79
CA TRP A 72 -17.90 -4.88 -2.47
C TRP A 72 -16.66 -4.19 -3.01
N VAL A 73 -16.75 -3.58 -4.19
CA VAL A 73 -15.65 -2.76 -4.74
C VAL A 73 -15.41 -1.53 -3.86
N LEU A 74 -16.47 -0.88 -3.39
CA LEU A 74 -16.36 0.25 -2.46
C LEU A 74 -15.65 -0.16 -1.15
N ALA A 75 -16.06 -1.28 -0.55
CA ALA A 75 -15.42 -1.80 0.66
C ALA A 75 -13.94 -2.14 0.41
N ALA A 76 -13.64 -2.79 -0.71
CA ALA A 76 -12.29 -3.17 -1.07
C ALA A 76 -11.39 -1.95 -1.35
N THR A 77 -11.87 -0.93 -2.05
CA THR A 77 -11.10 0.32 -2.29
C THR A 77 -10.88 1.09 -1.01
N THR A 78 -11.86 1.15 -0.10
CA THR A 78 -11.70 1.76 1.22
C THR A 78 -10.64 1.03 2.04
N LEU A 79 -10.69 -0.30 2.06
CA LEU A 79 -9.69 -1.15 2.73
C LEU A 79 -8.29 -0.95 2.13
N GLN A 80 -8.20 -0.83 0.81
CA GLN A 80 -6.95 -0.55 0.10
C GLN A 80 -6.36 0.80 0.52
N GLY A 81 -7.19 1.84 0.65
CA GLY A 81 -6.78 3.16 1.13
C GLY A 81 -6.24 3.10 2.55
N PHE A 82 -6.95 2.39 3.45
CA PHE A 82 -6.51 2.16 4.83
C PHE A 82 -5.14 1.46 4.86
N ALA A 83 -4.99 0.32 4.16
CA ALA A 83 -3.76 -0.45 4.15
C ALA A 83 -2.58 0.36 3.59
N ALA A 84 -2.79 1.08 2.49
CA ALA A 84 -1.75 1.90 1.86
C ALA A 84 -1.26 3.02 2.77
N SER A 85 -2.16 3.72 3.45
CA SER A 85 -1.80 4.78 4.41
C SER A 85 -1.07 4.21 5.62
N ALA A 86 -1.56 3.09 6.17
CA ALA A 86 -0.94 2.40 7.29
C ALA A 86 0.50 1.96 6.97
N ILE A 87 0.72 1.35 5.79
CA ILE A 87 2.05 0.95 5.32
C ILE A 87 2.96 2.17 5.21
N LEU A 88 2.48 3.25 4.61
CA LEU A 88 3.27 4.46 4.42
C LEU A 88 3.76 5.02 5.76
N ILE A 89 2.88 5.15 6.74
CA ILE A 89 3.22 5.72 8.06
C ILE A 89 4.19 4.80 8.79
N LEU A 90 3.93 3.48 8.80
CA LEU A 90 4.82 2.50 9.43
C LEU A 90 6.22 2.51 8.80
N VAL A 91 6.31 2.61 7.47
CA VAL A 91 7.60 2.67 6.77
C VAL A 91 8.33 3.99 7.05
N LEU A 92 7.62 5.11 7.13
CA LEU A 92 8.23 6.41 7.45
C LEU A 92 8.76 6.49 8.88
N ALA A 93 8.25 5.69 9.80
CA ALA A 93 8.73 5.60 11.17
C ALA A 93 10.01 4.75 11.32
N LEU A 94 10.39 3.95 10.31
CA LEU A 94 11.55 3.07 10.39
C LEU A 94 12.92 3.78 10.47
N PRO A 95 13.21 4.87 9.73
CA PRO A 95 14.54 5.48 9.72
C PRO A 95 15.08 5.85 11.10
N PRO A 96 14.33 6.53 11.99
CA PRO A 96 14.80 6.85 13.34
C PRO A 96 15.04 5.61 14.20
N LEU A 97 14.36 4.49 13.90
CA LEU A 97 14.47 3.25 14.67
C LEU A 97 15.66 2.39 14.24
N LEU A 98 16.09 2.52 12.97
CA LEU A 98 17.08 1.66 12.33
C LEU A 98 18.43 2.35 12.11
N SER A 99 18.50 3.68 12.30
CA SER A 99 19.69 4.49 11.99
C SER A 99 20.26 5.16 13.23
N ARG A 100 21.55 5.50 13.17
CA ARG A 100 22.16 6.40 14.14
C ARG A 100 21.59 7.81 13.97
N PRO A 101 21.52 8.63 15.06
CA PRO A 101 20.96 9.98 14.98
C PRO A 101 21.54 10.83 13.84
N ASP A 102 22.85 10.70 13.57
CA ASP A 102 23.55 11.46 12.53
C ASP A 102 23.21 10.99 11.10
N ASP A 103 22.72 9.77 10.93
CA ASP A 103 22.42 9.16 9.63
C ASP A 103 20.91 9.13 9.29
N VAL A 104 20.04 9.48 10.21
CA VAL A 104 18.57 9.41 10.03
C VAL A 104 18.13 10.15 8.77
N HIS A 105 18.61 11.36 8.54
CA HIS A 105 18.26 12.17 7.37
C HIS A 105 18.70 11.52 6.05
N ARG A 106 19.87 10.87 6.02
CA ARG A 106 20.39 10.17 4.82
C ARG A 106 19.55 8.92 4.51
N VAL A 107 19.24 8.12 5.54
CA VAL A 107 18.39 6.92 5.40
C VAL A 107 16.99 7.31 4.97
N THR A 108 16.42 8.35 5.59
CA THR A 108 15.10 8.88 5.22
C THR A 108 15.09 9.34 3.76
N ALA A 109 16.09 10.09 3.32
CA ALA A 109 16.18 10.53 1.93
C ALA A 109 16.28 9.35 0.94
N ALA A 110 17.07 8.33 1.26
CA ALA A 110 17.18 7.11 0.45
C ALA A 110 15.84 6.36 0.39
N MET A 111 15.15 6.21 1.52
CA MET A 111 13.82 5.57 1.58
C MET A 111 12.78 6.35 0.74
N PHE A 112 12.76 7.67 0.82
CA PHE A 112 11.89 8.49 -0.01
C PHE A 112 12.23 8.33 -1.51
N THR A 113 13.50 8.37 -1.87
CA THR A 113 13.92 8.18 -3.27
C THR A 113 13.42 6.84 -3.82
N ILE A 114 13.62 5.74 -3.07
CA ILE A 114 13.14 4.41 -3.47
C ILE A 114 11.61 4.39 -3.55
N SER A 115 10.92 4.93 -2.55
CA SER A 115 9.46 4.94 -2.49
C SER A 115 8.83 5.71 -3.65
N TYR A 116 9.35 6.90 -3.97
CA TYR A 116 8.85 7.68 -5.10
C TYR A 116 9.22 7.06 -6.45
N SER A 117 10.40 6.43 -6.57
CA SER A 117 10.74 5.66 -7.76
C SER A 117 9.77 4.51 -7.98
N CYS A 118 9.43 3.76 -6.94
CA CYS A 118 8.41 2.71 -6.99
C CYS A 118 7.01 3.29 -7.32
N ALA A 119 6.67 4.46 -6.79
CA ALA A 119 5.40 5.13 -7.07
C ALA A 119 5.21 5.49 -8.55
N VAL A 120 6.30 5.69 -9.29
CA VAL A 120 6.31 5.89 -10.74
C VAL A 120 6.38 4.56 -11.49
N ILE A 121 7.30 3.68 -11.09
CA ILE A 121 7.57 2.42 -11.81
C ILE A 121 6.37 1.46 -11.74
N VAL A 122 5.75 1.32 -10.56
CA VAL A 122 4.64 0.37 -10.37
C VAL A 122 3.44 0.69 -11.27
N PRO A 123 2.94 1.95 -11.39
CA PRO A 123 1.90 2.27 -12.36
C PRO A 123 2.30 2.01 -13.82
N VAL A 124 3.54 2.30 -14.20
CA VAL A 124 4.02 2.02 -15.56
C VAL A 124 3.98 0.52 -15.86
N ILE A 125 4.49 -0.32 -14.96
CA ILE A 125 4.42 -1.78 -15.10
C ILE A 125 2.97 -2.26 -15.11
N SER A 126 2.09 -1.68 -14.29
CA SER A 126 0.67 -2.00 -14.24
C SER A 126 -0.04 -1.68 -15.56
N GLY A 127 0.24 -0.51 -16.15
CA GLY A 127 -0.28 -0.14 -17.45
C GLY A 127 0.23 -1.06 -18.56
N LEU A 128 1.54 -1.32 -18.57
CA LEU A 128 2.15 -2.24 -19.54
C LEU A 128 1.56 -3.66 -19.44
N ALA A 129 1.33 -4.16 -18.23
CA ALA A 129 0.72 -5.47 -18.04
C ALA A 129 -0.71 -5.52 -18.62
N TRP A 130 -1.49 -4.44 -18.47
CA TRP A 130 -2.81 -4.34 -19.09
C TRP A 130 -2.70 -4.27 -20.62
N ASP A 131 -1.86 -3.40 -21.15
CA ASP A 131 -1.71 -3.19 -22.61
C ASP A 131 -1.25 -4.47 -23.32
N LEU A 132 -0.31 -5.20 -22.74
CA LEU A 132 0.22 -6.44 -23.33
C LEU A 132 -0.76 -7.62 -23.26
N THR A 133 -1.57 -7.70 -22.20
CA THR A 133 -2.50 -8.81 -21.99
C THR A 133 -3.90 -8.55 -22.54
N GLY A 134 -4.28 -7.29 -22.72
CA GLY A 134 -5.64 -6.87 -23.03
C GLY A 134 -6.63 -7.10 -21.87
N VAL A 135 -6.16 -7.53 -20.70
CA VAL A 135 -6.98 -7.88 -19.53
C VAL A 135 -6.82 -6.84 -18.44
N ALA A 136 -7.86 -6.05 -18.16
CA ALA A 136 -7.81 -4.96 -17.17
C ALA A 136 -7.39 -5.39 -15.75
N LYS A 137 -7.69 -6.64 -15.38
CA LYS A 137 -7.34 -7.21 -14.06
C LYS A 137 -5.83 -7.30 -13.84
N THR A 138 -5.03 -7.43 -14.91
CA THR A 138 -3.57 -7.57 -14.79
C THR A 138 -2.87 -6.31 -14.30
N ALA A 139 -3.51 -5.14 -14.43
CA ALA A 139 -3.00 -3.89 -13.88
C ALA A 139 -2.84 -3.92 -12.35
N PHE A 140 -3.56 -4.80 -11.66
CA PHE A 140 -3.50 -4.93 -10.21
C PHE A 140 -2.47 -5.95 -9.72
N LEU A 141 -1.87 -6.77 -10.61
CA LEU A 141 -0.84 -7.75 -10.25
C LEU A 141 0.38 -7.14 -9.56
N PRO A 142 0.98 -6.03 -10.06
CA PRO A 142 2.13 -5.42 -9.38
C PRO A 142 1.80 -4.92 -7.97
N ILE A 143 0.56 -4.46 -7.73
CA ILE A 143 0.10 -4.00 -6.43
C ILE A 143 -0.01 -5.19 -5.45
N ALA A 144 -0.59 -6.30 -5.91
CA ALA A 144 -0.68 -7.52 -5.11
C ALA A 144 0.72 -8.07 -4.78
N LEU A 145 1.64 -8.07 -5.76
CA LEU A 145 3.04 -8.48 -5.56
C LEU A 145 3.74 -7.62 -4.51
N CYS A 146 3.54 -6.29 -4.52
CA CYS A 146 4.08 -5.41 -3.48
C CYS A 146 3.54 -5.78 -2.09
N GLY A 147 2.25 -6.11 -1.96
CA GLY A 147 1.65 -6.57 -0.70
C GLY A 147 2.26 -7.88 -0.22
N ILE A 148 2.46 -8.85 -1.12
CA ILE A 148 3.10 -10.14 -0.81
C ILE A 148 4.56 -9.94 -0.40
N LEU A 149 5.31 -9.11 -1.14
CA LEU A 149 6.70 -8.80 -0.80
C LEU A 149 6.81 -8.16 0.59
N LEU A 150 5.88 -7.28 0.94
CA LEU A 150 5.85 -6.69 2.28
C LEU A 150 5.66 -7.76 3.35
N VAL A 151 4.76 -8.72 3.15
CA VAL A 151 4.54 -9.84 4.10
C VAL A 151 5.80 -10.68 4.25
N ILE A 152 6.48 -11.00 3.14
CA ILE A 152 7.69 -11.83 3.14
C ILE A 152 8.87 -11.10 3.79
N LEU A 153 9.01 -9.80 3.54
CA LEU A 153 10.15 -9.00 4.03
C LEU A 153 9.94 -8.48 5.45
N ALA A 154 8.70 -8.39 5.94
CA ALA A 154 8.42 -7.88 7.29
C ALA A 154 9.21 -8.57 8.40
N PRO A 155 9.42 -9.91 8.42
CA PRO A 155 10.23 -10.57 9.45
C PRO A 155 11.70 -10.12 9.47
N ALA A 156 12.24 -9.62 8.35
CA ALA A 156 13.61 -9.13 8.28
C ALA A 156 13.86 -7.93 9.22
N ILE A 157 12.83 -7.17 9.56
CA ILE A 157 12.91 -6.05 10.51
C ILE A 157 13.42 -6.51 11.87
N ASN A 158 13.09 -7.75 12.30
CA ASN A 158 13.53 -8.29 13.57
C ASN A 158 15.02 -8.68 13.61
N HIS A 159 15.63 -8.87 12.44
CA HIS A 159 17.03 -9.29 12.32
C HIS A 159 18.00 -8.12 12.17
N ILE A 160 17.51 -6.89 12.12
CA ILE A 160 18.37 -5.70 12.03
C ILE A 160 18.96 -5.42 13.40
N PRO A 161 20.32 -5.39 13.55
CA PRO A 161 20.97 -5.10 14.82
C PRO A 161 20.54 -3.72 15.33
N ARG A 162 20.14 -3.65 16.59
CA ARG A 162 19.79 -2.39 17.25
C ARG A 162 21.06 -1.57 17.42
N THR A 163 21.26 -0.54 16.65
CA THR A 163 22.35 0.42 16.83
C THR A 163 21.92 1.45 17.89
N GLY A 164 22.03 1.08 19.19
CA GLY A 164 21.67 2.04 20.25
C GLY A 164 21.43 1.36 21.58
N SER A 165 22.46 0.80 22.17
CA SER A 165 22.64 0.63 23.62
C SER A 165 23.96 1.26 24.01
#